data_542460abbc62380da06545f64af0d4d3
#
_entry.id   542460abbc62380da06545f64af0d4d3
#
_cell.length_a   1.000
_cell.length_b   1.000
_cell.length_c   1.000
_cell.angle_alpha   90.00
_cell.angle_beta   90.00
_cell.angle_gamma   90.00
#
_symmetry.space_group_name_H-M   'P 1'
#
loop_
_entity.id
_entity.type
_entity.pdbx_description
1 polymer ?
#
loop_
_entity_poly.entity_id
_entity_poly.type
_entity_poly.pdbx_seq_one_letter_code
_entity_poly.pdbx_strand_id
1 'polypeptide(L)'
;MVYKIRIRRQESQKSDSYWQEFEFDGSKNSSVANVLKELNSRTPLKDNSGNIVTPISWECSCMVRKCGACAMLINERPRLACSTFLHTLKGSTITLEPLSKFPLVRDLIVDRSILFENLKKLNLCLESEAYMNPWTHEPRYQSARCLMCGCCLEVCPNFSANGTFAGAVAAVNAFRILNEEQESTHLNEISAEYKKRFFEGCGKSLSCHDICPIGLPVEELLVRSNAAAVWGK
;
A
#
# COMPACT_ATOMS: atom_id res chain seq x y z
N MET A 1 1.34 -29.77 -4.17
CA MET A 1 1.48 -29.56 -2.72
C MET A 1 0.22 -28.83 -2.26
N VAL A 2 -0.47 -29.42 -1.30
CA VAL A 2 -1.73 -28.85 -0.82
C VAL A 2 -1.46 -27.72 0.18
N TYR A 3 -2.02 -26.56 -0.08
CA TYR A 3 -1.99 -25.40 0.81
C TYR A 3 -3.39 -25.14 1.38
N LYS A 4 -3.45 -24.78 2.66
CA LYS A 4 -4.66 -24.32 3.32
C LYS A 4 -4.70 -22.79 3.23
N ILE A 5 -5.70 -22.23 2.56
CA ILE A 5 -5.89 -20.80 2.38
C ILE A 5 -7.02 -20.36 3.30
N ARG A 6 -6.70 -19.56 4.33
CA ARG A 6 -7.67 -19.00 5.27
C ARG A 6 -7.90 -17.55 4.90
N ILE A 7 -9.13 -17.20 4.59
CA ILE A 7 -9.50 -15.86 4.15
C ILE A 7 -10.47 -15.25 5.15
N ARG A 8 -10.18 -14.05 5.60
CA ARG A 8 -11.10 -13.25 6.40
C ARG A 8 -12.17 -12.69 5.48
N ARG A 9 -13.41 -13.20 5.64
CA ARG A 9 -14.56 -12.80 4.85
C ARG A 9 -15.39 -11.80 5.64
N GLN A 10 -15.90 -10.78 4.94
CA GLN A 10 -16.81 -9.79 5.52
C GLN A 10 -17.54 -9.08 4.39
N GLU A 11 -18.87 -9.08 4.39
CA GLU A 11 -19.66 -8.53 3.28
C GLU A 11 -19.70 -7.01 3.24
N SER A 12 -19.57 -6.35 4.39
CA SER A 12 -19.58 -4.89 4.53
C SER A 12 -18.98 -4.49 5.88
N GLN A 13 -18.72 -3.20 6.09
CA GLN A 13 -18.25 -2.67 7.38
C GLN A 13 -19.18 -3.01 8.56
N LYS A 14 -20.48 -3.21 8.30
CA LYS A 14 -21.51 -3.45 9.32
C LYS A 14 -21.76 -4.93 9.61
N SER A 15 -21.26 -5.84 8.77
CA SER A 15 -21.42 -7.28 8.96
C SER A 15 -20.27 -7.83 9.82
N ASP A 16 -20.53 -8.95 10.51
CA ASP A 16 -19.49 -9.65 11.23
C ASP A 16 -18.49 -10.30 10.30
N SER A 17 -17.23 -10.31 10.70
CA SER A 17 -16.19 -11.01 9.95
C SER A 17 -16.04 -12.46 10.43
N TYR A 18 -15.75 -13.35 9.50
CA TYR A 18 -15.50 -14.77 9.79
C TYR A 18 -14.35 -15.31 8.94
N TRP A 19 -13.75 -16.39 9.40
CA TRP A 19 -12.73 -17.09 8.65
C TRP A 19 -13.35 -18.16 7.76
N GLN A 20 -12.93 -18.19 6.48
CA GLN A 20 -13.31 -19.23 5.53
C GLN A 20 -12.05 -19.91 5.00
N GLU A 21 -12.08 -21.23 4.89
CA GLU A 21 -10.93 -22.04 4.52
C GLU A 21 -11.15 -22.71 3.17
N PHE A 22 -10.09 -22.71 2.36
CA PHE A 22 -10.05 -23.35 1.04
C PHE A 22 -8.78 -24.18 0.91
N GLU A 23 -8.86 -25.25 0.15
CA GLU A 23 -7.69 -26.01 -0.28
C GLU A 23 -7.28 -25.57 -1.68
N PHE A 24 -5.97 -25.38 -1.81
CA PHE A 24 -5.33 -25.12 -3.10
C PHE A 24 -4.24 -26.17 -3.31
N ASP A 25 -4.45 -27.05 -4.30
CA ASP A 25 -3.43 -28.01 -4.76
C ASP A 25 -2.79 -27.47 -6.03
N GLY A 26 -1.58 -26.98 -5.92
CA GLY A 26 -0.93 -26.31 -7.02
C GLY A 26 0.59 -26.11 -6.83
N SER A 27 1.17 -25.37 -7.76
CA SER A 27 2.59 -25.09 -7.77
C SER A 27 2.98 -24.16 -6.61
N LYS A 28 4.09 -24.50 -5.94
CA LYS A 28 4.74 -23.58 -4.98
C LYS A 28 5.20 -22.24 -5.59
N ASN A 29 5.30 -22.19 -6.93
CA ASN A 29 5.63 -20.97 -7.67
C ASN A 29 4.40 -20.12 -8.02
N SER A 30 3.18 -20.53 -7.63
CA SER A 30 1.99 -19.70 -7.78
C SER A 30 2.08 -18.50 -6.86
N SER A 31 1.66 -17.33 -7.36
CA SER A 31 1.46 -16.16 -6.51
C SER A 31 0.12 -16.27 -5.77
N VAL A 32 -0.03 -15.56 -4.65
CA VAL A 32 -1.31 -15.47 -3.92
C VAL A 32 -2.43 -14.96 -4.83
N ALA A 33 -2.13 -14.03 -5.75
CA ALA A 33 -3.09 -13.57 -6.75
C ALA A 33 -3.56 -14.68 -7.70
N ASN A 34 -2.65 -15.57 -8.13
CA ASN A 34 -3.02 -16.73 -8.95
C ASN A 34 -3.89 -17.71 -8.17
N VAL A 35 -3.61 -17.92 -6.88
CA VAL A 35 -4.45 -18.74 -6.00
C VAL A 35 -5.87 -18.17 -5.92
N LEU A 36 -6.02 -16.87 -5.63
CA LEU A 36 -7.34 -16.22 -5.56
C LEU A 36 -8.10 -16.28 -6.88
N LYS A 37 -7.39 -16.09 -8.00
CA LYS A 37 -7.99 -16.21 -9.34
C LYS A 37 -8.46 -17.63 -9.61
N GLU A 38 -7.67 -18.63 -9.27
CA GLU A 38 -8.04 -20.03 -9.46
C GLU A 38 -9.20 -20.44 -8.56
N LEU A 39 -9.19 -20.09 -7.29
CA LEU A 39 -10.32 -20.34 -6.38
C LEU A 39 -11.61 -19.75 -6.95
N ASN A 40 -11.59 -18.51 -7.38
CA ASN A 40 -12.76 -17.84 -7.96
C ASN A 40 -13.18 -18.38 -9.35
N SER A 41 -12.34 -19.15 -10.03
CA SER A 41 -12.72 -19.81 -11.29
C SER A 41 -13.50 -21.12 -11.10
N ARG A 42 -13.52 -21.64 -9.87
CA ARG A 42 -14.25 -22.87 -9.53
C ARG A 42 -15.76 -22.59 -9.51
N THR A 43 -16.53 -23.36 -10.25
CA THR A 43 -18.00 -23.21 -10.35
C THR A 43 -18.70 -24.54 -10.03
N PRO A 44 -19.41 -24.65 -8.89
CA PRO A 44 -19.48 -23.69 -7.80
C PRO A 44 -18.20 -23.60 -6.95
N LEU A 45 -17.92 -22.43 -6.37
CA LEU A 45 -16.88 -22.33 -5.34
C LEU A 45 -17.36 -23.02 -4.06
N LYS A 46 -16.53 -23.94 -3.53
CA LYS A 46 -16.79 -24.63 -2.27
C LYS A 46 -15.66 -24.38 -1.28
N ASP A 47 -16.02 -24.20 -0.04
CA ASP A 47 -15.06 -24.17 1.08
C ASP A 47 -14.63 -25.57 1.51
N ASN A 48 -13.71 -25.68 2.47
CA ASN A 48 -13.22 -26.97 2.98
C ASN A 48 -14.28 -27.83 3.68
N SER A 49 -15.41 -27.24 4.06
CA SER A 49 -16.55 -27.97 4.62
C SER A 49 -17.53 -28.46 3.54
N GLY A 50 -17.26 -28.16 2.27
CA GLY A 50 -18.08 -28.53 1.12
C GLY A 50 -19.24 -27.57 0.85
N ASN A 51 -19.39 -26.49 1.62
CA ASN A 51 -20.44 -25.49 1.41
C ASN A 51 -20.20 -24.69 0.14
N ILE A 52 -21.26 -24.44 -0.63
CA ILE A 52 -21.22 -23.51 -1.75
C ILE A 52 -21.18 -22.08 -1.20
N VAL A 53 -20.20 -21.30 -1.65
CA VAL A 53 -19.95 -19.96 -1.14
C VAL A 53 -19.79 -18.93 -2.25
N THR A 54 -19.99 -17.66 -1.91
CA THR A 54 -19.82 -16.57 -2.86
C THR A 54 -18.33 -16.39 -3.24
N PRO A 55 -18.03 -15.93 -4.47
CA PRO A 55 -16.67 -15.59 -4.88
C PRO A 55 -15.99 -14.64 -3.89
N ILE A 56 -14.68 -14.80 -3.74
CA ILE A 56 -13.86 -13.95 -2.88
C ILE A 56 -13.69 -12.59 -3.54
N SER A 57 -14.06 -11.53 -2.85
CA SER A 57 -13.90 -10.16 -3.33
C SER A 57 -12.48 -9.66 -3.05
N TRP A 58 -11.75 -9.32 -4.10
CA TRP A 58 -10.40 -8.78 -4.04
C TRP A 58 -10.08 -7.96 -5.28
N GLU A 59 -9.10 -7.07 -5.19
CA GLU A 59 -8.69 -6.22 -6.30
C GLU A 59 -7.41 -6.72 -6.95
N CYS A 60 -7.40 -6.73 -8.28
CA CYS A 60 -6.18 -6.86 -9.06
C CYS A 60 -6.33 -6.17 -10.41
N SER A 61 -5.21 -5.72 -10.97
CA SER A 61 -5.18 -5.11 -12.30
C SER A 61 -3.98 -5.64 -13.08
N CYS A 62 -2.76 -5.21 -12.75
CA CYS A 62 -1.57 -5.47 -13.57
C CYS A 62 -0.99 -6.88 -13.45
N MET A 63 -1.18 -7.59 -12.35
CA MET A 63 -0.58 -8.89 -12.00
C MET A 63 0.97 -8.94 -12.00
N VAL A 64 1.64 -7.79 -12.17
CA VAL A 64 3.10 -7.69 -12.36
C VAL A 64 3.74 -6.64 -11.44
N ARG A 65 3.19 -6.43 -10.26
CA ARG A 65 3.73 -5.53 -9.20
C ARG A 65 3.90 -4.07 -9.65
N LYS A 66 2.94 -3.52 -10.44
CA LYS A 66 3.00 -2.16 -10.98
C LYS A 66 1.85 -1.23 -10.57
N CYS A 67 0.72 -1.76 -10.07
CA CYS A 67 -0.47 -0.94 -9.79
C CYS A 67 -0.84 -0.80 -8.31
N GLY A 68 -0.36 -1.67 -7.42
CA GLY A 68 -0.69 -1.63 -5.99
C GLY A 68 -2.08 -2.13 -5.59
N ALA A 69 -2.97 -2.43 -6.56
CA ALA A 69 -4.37 -2.79 -6.28
C ALA A 69 -4.51 -4.00 -5.35
N CYS A 70 -3.71 -5.04 -5.55
CA CYS A 70 -3.78 -6.30 -4.82
C CYS A 70 -3.07 -6.27 -3.44
N ALA A 71 -2.94 -5.10 -2.81
CA ALA A 71 -2.36 -4.98 -1.48
C ALA A 71 -3.32 -5.55 -0.42
N MET A 72 -2.83 -6.46 0.41
CA MET A 72 -3.55 -7.10 1.50
C MET A 72 -2.58 -7.61 2.57
N LEU A 73 -3.08 -8.02 3.72
CA LEU A 73 -2.29 -8.75 4.71
C LEU A 73 -2.17 -10.22 4.28
N ILE A 74 -0.95 -10.69 4.13
CA ILE A 74 -0.63 -12.09 3.83
C ILE A 74 0.25 -12.60 4.97
N ASN A 75 -0.27 -13.56 5.75
CA ASN A 75 0.35 -13.98 7.01
C ASN A 75 0.69 -12.75 7.88
N GLU A 76 -0.31 -11.91 8.16
CA GLU A 76 -0.24 -10.71 9.01
C GLU A 76 0.69 -9.60 8.50
N ARG A 77 1.31 -9.76 7.33
CA ARG A 77 2.23 -8.78 6.76
C ARG A 77 1.63 -8.15 5.50
N PRO A 78 1.60 -6.81 5.37
CA PRO A 78 1.09 -6.16 4.16
C PRO A 78 2.01 -6.43 2.97
N ARG A 79 1.43 -6.97 1.91
CA ARG A 79 2.13 -7.38 0.68
C ARG A 79 1.23 -7.21 -0.53
N LEU A 80 1.82 -7.29 -1.72
CA LEU A 80 1.07 -7.41 -2.97
C LEU A 80 0.85 -8.88 -3.30
N ALA A 81 -0.39 -9.30 -3.43
CA ALA A 81 -0.75 -10.70 -3.74
C ALA A 81 -0.10 -11.21 -5.04
N CYS A 82 0.03 -10.34 -6.06
CA CYS A 82 0.60 -10.72 -7.36
C CYS A 82 2.13 -10.99 -7.33
N SER A 83 2.84 -10.51 -6.32
CA SER A 83 4.29 -10.71 -6.16
C SER A 83 4.69 -11.49 -4.91
N THR A 84 3.72 -12.03 -4.19
CA THR A 84 3.96 -12.93 -3.06
C THR A 84 3.74 -14.37 -3.50
N PHE A 85 4.83 -15.12 -3.63
CA PHE A 85 4.80 -16.51 -4.08
C PHE A 85 4.70 -17.48 -2.90
N LEU A 86 3.98 -18.59 -3.08
CA LEU A 86 3.74 -19.56 -2.01
C LEU A 86 5.03 -20.11 -1.40
N HIS A 87 6.07 -20.35 -2.21
CA HIS A 87 7.36 -20.85 -1.72
C HIS A 87 8.12 -19.84 -0.82
N THR A 88 7.75 -18.56 -0.86
CA THR A 88 8.37 -17.52 0.00
C THR A 88 7.69 -17.41 1.36
N LEU A 89 6.57 -18.10 1.53
CA LEU A 89 5.79 -18.10 2.76
C LEU A 89 6.14 -19.32 3.62
N LYS A 90 6.15 -19.13 4.94
CA LYS A 90 6.41 -20.22 5.88
C LYS A 90 5.14 -21.06 6.09
N GLY A 91 5.32 -22.39 6.10
CA GLY A 91 4.23 -23.32 6.36
C GLY A 91 3.32 -23.57 5.14
N SER A 92 2.29 -24.40 5.34
CA SER A 92 1.28 -24.75 4.34
C SER A 92 -0.04 -24.02 4.55
N THR A 93 -0.21 -23.31 5.66
CA THR A 93 -1.38 -22.46 5.94
C THR A 93 -1.04 -21.02 5.65
N ILE A 94 -1.86 -20.38 4.83
CA ILE A 94 -1.70 -18.99 4.40
C ILE A 94 -2.96 -18.21 4.79
N THR A 95 -2.78 -17.15 5.56
CA THR A 95 -3.88 -16.26 5.95
C THR A 95 -3.92 -15.03 5.05
N LEU A 96 -5.13 -14.66 4.62
CA LEU A 96 -5.40 -13.47 3.81
C LEU A 96 -6.44 -12.61 4.51
N GLU A 97 -6.08 -11.33 4.72
CA GLU A 97 -6.95 -10.34 5.38
C GLU A 97 -6.89 -9.00 4.62
N PRO A 98 -7.93 -8.17 4.71
CA PRO A 98 -7.85 -6.79 4.22
C PRO A 98 -6.79 -6.00 4.99
N LEU A 99 -6.30 -4.90 4.41
CA LEU A 99 -5.51 -3.92 5.15
C LEU A 99 -6.37 -3.35 6.30
N SER A 100 -5.88 -3.45 7.54
CA SER A 100 -6.70 -3.23 8.73
C SER A 100 -6.95 -1.76 9.06
N LYS A 101 -6.08 -0.87 8.56
CA LYS A 101 -6.14 0.57 8.84
C LYS A 101 -6.98 1.37 7.85
N PHE A 102 -7.55 0.70 6.86
CA PHE A 102 -8.40 1.32 5.86
C PHE A 102 -9.85 0.82 6.01
N PRO A 103 -10.84 1.67 5.71
CA PRO A 103 -12.24 1.25 5.74
C PRO A 103 -12.47 0.05 4.83
N LEU A 104 -13.10 -0.99 5.37
CA LEU A 104 -13.45 -2.18 4.58
C LEU A 104 -14.56 -1.84 3.60
N VAL A 105 -14.43 -2.34 2.37
CA VAL A 105 -15.52 -2.36 1.38
C VAL A 105 -16.18 -3.74 1.41
N ARG A 106 -15.41 -4.80 1.14
CA ARG A 106 -15.86 -6.18 1.17
C ARG A 106 -14.66 -7.14 1.14
N ASP A 107 -14.70 -8.19 1.94
CA ASP A 107 -13.65 -9.23 2.03
C ASP A 107 -12.23 -8.65 2.13
N LEU A 108 -11.47 -8.68 1.02
CA LEU A 108 -10.09 -8.18 0.94
C LEU A 108 -9.98 -6.78 0.30
N ILE A 109 -11.12 -6.17 -0.05
CA ILE A 109 -11.19 -4.84 -0.65
C ILE A 109 -11.37 -3.77 0.42
N VAL A 110 -10.52 -2.75 0.39
CA VAL A 110 -10.57 -1.60 1.31
C VAL A 110 -10.61 -0.29 0.54
N ASP A 111 -11.23 0.74 1.13
CA ASP A 111 -11.23 2.10 0.59
C ASP A 111 -9.90 2.79 0.90
N ARG A 112 -9.14 3.09 -0.14
CA ARG A 112 -7.86 3.80 -0.09
C ARG A 112 -7.95 5.24 -0.58
N SER A 113 -9.13 5.81 -0.73
CA SER A 113 -9.34 7.18 -1.20
C SER A 113 -8.59 8.22 -0.35
N ILE A 114 -8.43 7.96 0.96
CA ILE A 114 -7.66 8.82 1.88
C ILE A 114 -6.23 9.09 1.40
N LEU A 115 -5.60 8.17 0.66
CA LEU A 115 -4.27 8.38 0.09
C LEU A 115 -4.27 9.57 -0.87
N PHE A 116 -5.25 9.59 -1.77
CA PHE A 116 -5.41 10.66 -2.77
C PHE A 116 -5.87 11.97 -2.15
N GLU A 117 -6.79 11.90 -1.17
CA GLU A 117 -7.25 13.08 -0.43
C GLU A 117 -6.11 13.76 0.33
N ASN A 118 -5.19 12.98 0.90
CA ASN A 118 -4.00 13.54 1.55
C ASN A 118 -3.05 14.21 0.55
N LEU A 119 -2.88 13.66 -0.66
CA LEU A 119 -2.07 14.31 -1.70
C LEU A 119 -2.72 15.60 -2.21
N LYS A 120 -4.06 15.62 -2.39
CA LYS A 120 -4.79 16.84 -2.73
C LYS A 120 -4.60 17.94 -1.68
N LYS A 121 -4.70 17.59 -0.39
CA LYS A 121 -4.50 18.54 0.71
C LYS A 121 -3.07 19.09 0.78
N LEU A 122 -2.08 18.36 0.28
CA LEU A 122 -0.71 18.83 0.14
C LEU A 122 -0.50 19.69 -1.11
N ASN A 123 -1.49 19.76 -2.02
CA ASN A 123 -1.46 20.52 -3.26
C ASN A 123 -0.21 20.27 -4.12
N LEU A 124 0.15 18.96 -4.29
CA LEU A 124 1.38 18.54 -4.96
C LEU A 124 1.28 18.73 -6.47
N CYS A 125 1.50 19.95 -6.96
CA CYS A 125 1.61 20.27 -8.38
C CYS A 125 2.82 21.17 -8.63
N LEU A 126 3.26 21.24 -9.87
CA LEU A 126 4.26 22.18 -10.36
C LEU A 126 3.55 23.38 -10.98
N GLU A 127 4.01 24.61 -10.70
CA GLU A 127 3.51 25.83 -11.33
C GLU A 127 4.22 26.14 -12.64
N SER A 128 5.39 25.54 -12.88
CA SER A 128 6.22 25.74 -14.05
C SER A 128 6.84 24.43 -14.52
N GLU A 129 7.61 24.47 -15.59
CA GLU A 129 8.38 23.30 -16.05
C GLU A 129 9.38 22.86 -14.98
N ALA A 130 9.46 21.53 -14.78
CA ALA A 130 10.40 20.93 -13.84
C ALA A 130 11.83 21.13 -14.33
N TYR A 131 12.70 21.61 -13.47
CA TYR A 131 14.13 21.64 -13.76
C TYR A 131 14.75 20.24 -13.59
N MET A 132 15.35 19.71 -14.65
CA MET A 132 15.95 18.38 -14.68
C MET A 132 17.43 18.44 -14.26
N ASN A 133 17.67 18.44 -12.95
CA ASN A 133 19.02 18.32 -12.43
C ASN A 133 19.47 16.84 -12.46
N PRO A 134 20.59 16.51 -13.14
CA PRO A 134 21.10 15.13 -13.23
C PRO A 134 21.32 14.47 -11.86
N TRP A 135 21.73 15.23 -10.85
CA TRP A 135 22.03 14.72 -9.50
C TRP A 135 20.77 14.38 -8.68
N THR A 136 19.62 14.95 -9.01
CA THR A 136 18.33 14.69 -8.36
C THR A 136 17.43 13.77 -9.17
N HIS A 137 17.82 13.42 -10.40
CA HIS A 137 17.00 12.61 -11.31
C HIS A 137 16.62 11.24 -10.71
N GLU A 138 17.60 10.48 -10.21
CA GLU A 138 17.32 9.13 -9.71
C GLU A 138 16.39 9.12 -8.49
N PRO A 139 16.60 9.91 -7.44
CA PRO A 139 15.64 9.98 -6.32
C PRO A 139 14.23 10.44 -6.74
N ARG A 140 14.12 11.38 -7.69
CA ARG A 140 12.81 11.82 -8.24
C ARG A 140 12.12 10.70 -9.00
N TYR A 141 12.87 9.96 -9.82
CA TYR A 141 12.36 8.79 -10.52
C TYR A 141 11.89 7.72 -9.54
N GLN A 142 12.69 7.41 -8.52
CA GLN A 142 12.30 6.45 -7.48
C GLN A 142 11.01 6.89 -6.76
N SER A 143 10.91 8.16 -6.37
CA SER A 143 9.72 8.70 -5.72
C SER A 143 8.47 8.57 -6.62
N ALA A 144 8.62 8.81 -7.93
CA ALA A 144 7.54 8.71 -8.92
C ALA A 144 6.99 7.27 -9.08
N ARG A 145 7.74 6.25 -8.69
CA ARG A 145 7.32 4.85 -8.78
C ARG A 145 6.35 4.41 -7.69
N CYS A 146 6.02 5.28 -6.72
CA CYS A 146 5.11 4.93 -5.65
C CYS A 146 3.78 4.40 -6.18
N LEU A 147 3.42 3.17 -5.79
CA LEU A 147 2.20 2.49 -6.25
C LEU A 147 0.92 2.94 -5.52
N MET A 148 1.02 3.81 -4.53
CA MET A 148 -0.11 4.21 -3.69
C MET A 148 -0.85 2.98 -3.08
N CYS A 149 -0.11 1.90 -2.79
CA CYS A 149 -0.68 0.62 -2.35
C CYS A 149 -1.14 0.61 -0.89
N GLY A 150 -0.61 1.51 -0.04
CA GLY A 150 -0.97 1.60 1.38
C GLY A 150 -0.16 0.72 2.34
N CYS A 151 0.71 -0.19 1.86
CA CYS A 151 1.46 -1.12 2.73
C CYS A 151 2.30 -0.39 3.80
N CYS A 152 2.93 0.74 3.47
CA CYS A 152 3.71 1.53 4.41
C CYS A 152 2.84 2.22 5.49
N LEU A 153 1.58 2.51 5.18
CA LEU A 153 0.63 3.08 6.13
C LEU A 153 0.06 2.01 7.06
N GLU A 154 -0.14 0.80 6.55
CA GLU A 154 -0.61 -0.33 7.34
C GLU A 154 0.29 -0.62 8.55
N VAL A 155 1.61 -0.55 8.38
CA VAL A 155 2.58 -0.81 9.47
C VAL A 155 2.94 0.44 10.28
N CYS A 156 2.52 1.63 9.84
CA CYS A 156 2.88 2.86 10.53
C CYS A 156 2.09 3.03 11.83
N PRO A 157 2.73 3.11 13.01
CA PRO A 157 2.00 3.21 14.28
C PRO A 157 1.17 4.49 14.39
N ASN A 158 1.55 5.55 13.68
CA ASN A 158 0.92 6.87 13.78
C ASN A 158 -0.20 7.08 12.74
N PHE A 159 -0.36 6.18 11.76
CA PHE A 159 -1.37 6.34 10.72
C PHE A 159 -2.72 5.76 11.14
N SER A 160 -3.76 6.53 10.89
CA SER A 160 -5.16 6.11 10.93
C SER A 160 -5.91 6.76 9.76
N ALA A 161 -6.81 6.03 9.11
CA ALA A 161 -7.61 6.57 7.99
C ALA A 161 -8.49 7.77 8.41
N ASN A 162 -8.86 7.87 9.68
CA ASN A 162 -9.65 8.98 10.23
C ASN A 162 -8.77 10.12 10.78
N GLY A 163 -7.44 9.99 10.71
CA GLY A 163 -6.49 10.97 11.23
C GLY A 163 -6.09 12.02 10.22
N THR A 164 -5.30 12.99 10.68
CA THR A 164 -4.75 14.08 9.86
C THR A 164 -3.34 13.75 9.32
N PHE A 165 -2.67 12.74 9.88
CA PHE A 165 -1.34 12.34 9.49
C PHE A 165 -1.36 11.59 8.16
N ALA A 166 -0.70 12.12 7.15
CA ALA A 166 -0.74 11.60 5.79
C ALA A 166 0.21 10.41 5.53
N GLY A 167 1.16 10.15 6.44
CA GLY A 167 2.08 9.02 6.39
C GLY A 167 3.14 9.07 5.28
N ALA A 168 3.93 8.02 5.18
CA ALA A 168 5.09 7.96 4.27
C ALA A 168 4.74 8.17 2.80
N VAL A 169 3.52 7.82 2.37
CA VAL A 169 3.05 8.07 0.99
C VAL A 169 3.11 9.55 0.65
N ALA A 170 2.70 10.41 1.59
CA ALA A 170 2.72 11.86 1.39
C ALA A 170 4.15 12.37 1.20
N ALA A 171 5.07 11.96 2.08
CA ALA A 171 6.48 12.39 2.00
C ALA A 171 7.17 11.91 0.73
N VAL A 172 6.95 10.64 0.35
CA VAL A 172 7.51 10.08 -0.89
C VAL A 172 7.01 10.85 -2.12
N ASN A 173 5.71 11.19 -2.18
CA ASN A 173 5.18 11.94 -3.32
C ASN A 173 5.55 13.42 -3.28
N ALA A 174 5.64 14.03 -2.09
CA ALA A 174 6.07 15.42 -1.93
C ALA A 174 7.53 15.65 -2.33
N PHE A 175 8.38 14.62 -2.24
CA PHE A 175 9.81 14.71 -2.53
C PHE A 175 10.10 15.42 -3.85
N ARG A 176 9.37 15.08 -4.91
CA ARG A 176 9.60 15.64 -6.25
C ARG A 176 9.39 17.14 -6.32
N ILE A 177 8.43 17.65 -5.55
CA ILE A 177 8.06 19.08 -5.54
C ILE A 177 8.94 19.83 -4.56
N LEU A 178 9.11 19.31 -3.33
CA LEU A 178 9.91 19.96 -2.29
C LEU A 178 11.40 20.11 -2.67
N ASN A 179 11.90 19.29 -3.57
CA ASN A 179 13.29 19.34 -4.03
C ASN A 179 13.45 20.00 -5.39
N GLU A 180 12.45 20.78 -5.85
CA GLU A 180 12.63 21.70 -6.98
C GLU A 180 13.58 22.84 -6.59
N GLU A 181 14.37 23.32 -7.56
CA GLU A 181 15.36 24.38 -7.32
C GLU A 181 14.75 25.78 -7.31
N GLN A 182 13.56 25.92 -7.90
CA GLN A 182 12.89 27.22 -7.98
C GLN A 182 12.08 27.46 -6.72
N GLU A 183 12.39 28.56 -6.03
CA GLU A 183 11.55 29.05 -4.93
C GLU A 183 10.27 29.67 -5.50
N SER A 184 9.13 29.31 -4.90
CA SER A 184 7.83 29.88 -5.23
C SER A 184 6.98 30.00 -3.97
N THR A 185 5.96 30.88 -4.01
CA THR A 185 4.97 30.97 -2.93
C THR A 185 4.28 29.63 -2.70
N HIS A 186 3.97 28.93 -3.78
CA HIS A 186 3.35 27.61 -3.76
C HIS A 186 4.24 26.56 -3.05
N LEU A 187 5.55 26.57 -3.24
CA LEU A 187 6.47 25.69 -2.55
C LEU A 187 6.44 25.93 -1.02
N ASN A 188 6.31 27.18 -0.59
CA ASN A 188 6.18 27.51 0.83
C ASN A 188 4.86 26.97 1.42
N GLU A 189 3.76 27.06 0.68
CA GLU A 189 2.46 26.48 1.09
C GLU A 189 2.55 24.95 1.21
N ILE A 190 3.13 24.25 0.22
CA ILE A 190 3.36 22.81 0.28
C ILE A 190 4.23 22.46 1.49
N SER A 191 5.29 23.22 1.76
CA SER A 191 6.17 23.01 2.90
C SER A 191 5.43 23.14 4.23
N ALA A 192 4.56 24.13 4.37
CA ALA A 192 3.73 24.33 5.56
C ALA A 192 2.75 23.17 5.78
N GLU A 193 2.02 22.76 4.74
CA GLU A 193 1.10 21.61 4.83
C GLU A 193 1.85 20.30 5.06
N TYR A 194 3.02 20.12 4.47
CA TYR A 194 3.88 18.96 4.71
C TYR A 194 4.33 18.87 6.18
N LYS A 195 4.76 19.99 6.79
CA LYS A 195 5.12 20.05 8.21
C LYS A 195 3.96 19.56 9.08
N LYS A 196 2.79 20.14 8.89
CA LYS A 196 1.58 19.84 9.65
C LYS A 196 1.08 18.41 9.48
N ARG A 197 1.03 17.92 8.23
CA ARG A 197 0.41 16.63 7.90
C ARG A 197 1.35 15.45 7.93
N PHE A 198 2.64 15.68 7.84
CA PHE A 198 3.62 14.61 7.86
C PHE A 198 4.67 14.78 8.96
N PHE A 199 5.45 15.84 8.93
CA PHE A 199 6.64 15.96 9.79
C PHE A 199 6.30 15.91 11.29
N GLU A 200 5.29 16.67 11.73
CA GLU A 200 4.86 16.73 13.13
C GLU A 200 4.24 15.40 13.62
N GLY A 201 3.59 14.65 12.74
CA GLY A 201 2.97 13.36 13.07
C GLY A 201 3.91 12.15 12.93
N CYS A 202 5.10 12.31 12.35
CA CYS A 202 6.02 11.20 12.12
C CYS A 202 6.83 10.85 13.37
N GLY A 203 6.55 9.72 13.99
CA GLY A 203 7.31 9.19 15.14
C GLY A 203 8.67 8.57 14.77
N LYS A 204 9.09 8.61 13.50
CA LYS A 204 10.38 8.11 12.97
C LYS A 204 10.66 6.64 13.28
N SER A 205 9.60 5.81 13.39
CA SER A 205 9.73 4.36 13.62
C SER A 205 10.38 3.61 12.45
N LEU A 206 10.42 4.22 11.27
CA LEU A 206 10.91 3.66 10.00
C LEU A 206 10.29 2.32 9.58
N SER A 207 9.22 1.87 10.22
CA SER A 207 8.47 0.66 9.81
C SER A 207 8.05 0.68 8.34
N CYS A 208 7.93 1.87 7.77
CA CYS A 208 7.59 2.07 6.36
C CYS A 208 8.74 1.74 5.39
N HIS A 209 9.99 1.72 5.84
CA HIS A 209 11.17 1.45 5.01
C HIS A 209 11.16 0.00 4.49
N ASP A 210 11.14 -0.98 5.39
CA ASP A 210 11.29 -2.40 5.04
C ASP A 210 10.05 -3.04 4.39
N ILE A 211 8.93 -2.33 4.41
CA ILE A 211 7.65 -2.89 3.96
C ILE A 211 7.29 -2.54 2.52
N CYS A 212 8.03 -1.63 1.90
CA CYS A 212 7.71 -1.20 0.53
C CYS A 212 7.84 -2.37 -0.45
N PRO A 213 6.74 -2.82 -1.11
CA PRO A 213 6.78 -4.03 -1.92
C PRO A 213 7.59 -3.87 -3.21
N ILE A 214 7.93 -2.64 -3.61
CA ILE A 214 8.78 -2.35 -4.78
C ILE A 214 10.17 -1.84 -4.40
N GLY A 215 10.49 -1.79 -3.09
CA GLY A 215 11.82 -1.41 -2.61
C GLY A 215 12.18 0.06 -2.87
N LEU A 216 11.24 0.98 -2.66
CA LEU A 216 11.57 2.41 -2.69
C LEU A 216 12.53 2.75 -1.54
N PRO A 217 13.48 3.66 -1.75
CA PRO A 217 14.35 4.17 -0.68
C PRO A 217 13.59 5.16 0.21
N VAL A 218 12.56 4.64 0.93
CA VAL A 218 11.59 5.47 1.68
C VAL A 218 12.29 6.34 2.70
N GLU A 219 13.29 5.80 3.41
CA GLU A 219 14.04 6.54 4.42
C GLU A 219 14.77 7.74 3.82
N GLU A 220 15.50 7.54 2.72
CA GLU A 220 16.21 8.62 2.04
C GLU A 220 15.25 9.71 1.56
N LEU A 221 14.12 9.30 0.94
CA LEU A 221 13.10 10.23 0.46
C LEU A 221 12.46 11.04 1.59
N LEU A 222 12.22 10.40 2.75
CA LEU A 222 11.73 11.07 3.95
C LEU A 222 12.72 12.10 4.50
N VAL A 223 13.99 11.72 4.64
CA VAL A 223 15.05 12.59 5.18
C VAL A 223 15.21 13.83 4.31
N ARG A 224 15.30 13.64 2.98
CA ARG A 224 15.45 14.75 2.03
C ARG A 224 14.21 15.64 1.96
N SER A 225 12.99 15.07 2.00
CA SER A 225 11.76 15.85 2.05
C SER A 225 11.67 16.69 3.34
N ASN A 226 12.07 16.10 4.48
CA ASN A 226 12.14 16.83 5.73
C ASN A 226 13.18 17.96 5.68
N ALA A 227 14.36 17.69 5.10
CA ALA A 227 15.39 18.72 4.94
C ALA A 227 14.86 19.90 4.12
N ALA A 228 14.27 19.65 2.97
CA ALA A 228 13.74 20.69 2.10
C ALA A 228 12.59 21.48 2.75
N ALA A 229 11.62 20.79 3.36
CA ALA A 229 10.41 21.44 3.88
C ALA A 229 10.59 22.15 5.23
N VAL A 230 11.49 21.63 6.10
CA VAL A 230 11.55 22.06 7.51
C VAL A 230 12.75 22.95 7.80
N TRP A 231 13.91 22.62 7.25
CA TRP A 231 15.15 23.34 7.55
C TRP A 231 15.62 24.27 6.43
N GLY A 232 14.94 24.27 5.30
CA GLY A 232 15.39 25.00 4.12
C GLY A 232 16.53 24.26 3.40
N LYS A 233 16.76 24.63 2.16
CA LYS A 233 17.90 24.09 1.36
C LYS A 233 19.19 24.74 1.76
#